data_30725c680e7667141f741fe4bdd2da5e
#
_entry.id   30725c680e7667141f741fe4bdd2da5e
#
_cell.length_a   1.000
_cell.length_b   1.000
_cell.length_c   1.000
_cell.angle_alpha   90.00
_cell.angle_beta   90.00
_cell.angle_gamma   90.00
#
_symmetry.space_group_name_H-M   'P 1'
#
loop_
_entity.id
_entity.type
_entity.pdbx_description
1 polymer ?
#
loop_
_entity_poly.entity_id
_entity_poly.type
_entity_poly.pdbx_seq_one_letter_code
_entity_poly.pdbx_strand_id
1 'polypeptide(L)'
;SDGKQVTELKGHEECIFSLALSPDGKHLVSGDLFGSVRQWSIGEWKEVRQLDAKLLHTRKENFIADVGGVRSLAFSSDGKLLAVGGMKEAKSNAFCPGKPTVLIFDWVTGKVKNELGIKGKSDGPFNALRFLEDGILAGHTEILHSASELTFWKVDQPEPIHSLKNSSGYDLSLHPDNRQLLVPSYVTGGSSGNGGRGKTPENYLTNTSVLRIFSLFEKPEGKKEG
;
A
#
# COMPACT_ATOMS: atom_id res chain seq x y z
N SER A 1 9.20 4.53 29.68
CA SER A 1 9.42 5.39 28.48
C SER A 1 8.79 6.72 28.73
N ASP A 2 9.54 7.81 28.57
CA ASP A 2 9.12 9.19 28.79
C ASP A 2 8.64 9.90 27.50
N GLY A 3 8.55 9.17 26.40
CA GLY A 3 8.17 9.69 25.08
C GLY A 3 9.18 10.66 24.47
N LYS A 4 10.42 10.69 24.96
CA LYS A 4 11.44 11.61 24.49
C LYS A 4 11.87 11.28 23.08
N GLN A 5 11.96 12.30 22.22
CA GLN A 5 12.52 12.16 20.87
C GLN A 5 13.98 11.71 20.94
N VAL A 6 14.31 10.63 20.25
CA VAL A 6 15.66 10.07 20.20
C VAL A 6 16.52 10.79 19.15
N THR A 7 15.98 10.97 17.96
CA THR A 7 16.68 11.60 16.83
C THR A 7 15.71 12.14 15.78
N GLU A 8 16.23 12.84 14.79
CA GLU A 8 15.53 13.32 13.61
C GLU A 8 16.35 12.96 12.37
N LEU A 9 15.74 12.22 11.43
CA LEU A 9 16.38 11.81 10.17
C LEU A 9 16.02 12.83 9.09
N LYS A 10 17.05 13.45 8.50
CA LYS A 10 16.90 14.47 7.46
C LYS A 10 17.40 13.95 6.12
N GLY A 11 16.78 14.40 5.02
CA GLY A 11 17.23 14.06 3.67
C GLY A 11 16.11 14.00 2.63
N HIS A 12 14.89 13.63 3.01
CA HIS A 12 13.77 13.73 2.09
C HIS A 12 13.46 15.19 1.73
N GLU A 13 13.19 15.43 0.46
CA GLU A 13 12.88 16.78 -0.07
C GLU A 13 11.37 17.04 -0.08
N GLU A 14 10.56 15.97 0.09
CA GLU A 14 9.10 16.04 0.07
C GLU A 14 8.46 15.15 1.14
N CYS A 15 7.14 15.21 1.24
CA CYS A 15 6.33 14.50 2.22
C CYS A 15 6.62 12.99 2.21
N ILE A 16 6.96 12.46 3.37
CA ILE A 16 7.13 11.02 3.58
C ILE A 16 5.73 10.41 3.81
N PHE A 17 5.39 9.39 3.03
CA PHE A 17 4.09 8.72 3.12
C PHE A 17 4.15 7.34 3.75
N SER A 18 5.30 6.69 3.72
CA SER A 18 5.39 5.29 4.13
C SER A 18 6.69 4.98 4.84
N LEU A 19 6.61 4.05 5.78
CA LEU A 19 7.73 3.53 6.55
C LEU A 19 7.65 2.01 6.60
N ALA A 20 8.80 1.35 6.63
CA ALA A 20 8.92 -0.08 6.89
C ALA A 20 10.20 -0.40 7.66
N LEU A 21 10.11 -1.35 8.59
CA LEU A 21 11.28 -1.92 9.27
C LEU A 21 11.70 -3.19 8.55
N SER A 22 13.01 -3.37 8.37
CA SER A 22 13.54 -4.65 7.87
C SER A 22 13.29 -5.76 8.90
N PRO A 23 13.05 -7.01 8.44
CA PRO A 23 12.75 -8.13 9.37
C PRO A 23 13.85 -8.42 10.38
N ASP A 24 15.10 -8.09 10.05
CA ASP A 24 16.25 -8.25 10.96
C ASP A 24 16.35 -7.11 11.99
N GLY A 25 15.47 -6.11 11.94
CA GLY A 25 15.44 -4.98 12.85
C GLY A 25 16.61 -3.99 12.70
N LYS A 26 17.42 -4.12 11.65
CA LYS A 26 18.64 -3.28 11.49
C LYS A 26 18.42 -2.03 10.65
N HIS A 27 17.34 -1.99 9.86
CA HIS A 27 17.08 -0.90 8.94
C HIS A 27 15.64 -0.40 9.03
N LEU A 28 15.51 0.91 8.98
CA LEU A 28 14.27 1.60 8.67
C LEU A 28 14.32 2.02 7.20
N VAL A 29 13.19 1.93 6.51
CA VAL A 29 13.02 2.45 5.15
C VAL A 29 11.89 3.46 5.15
N SER A 30 12.10 4.57 4.45
CA SER A 30 11.09 5.63 4.26
C SER A 30 10.91 5.93 2.78
N GLY A 31 9.68 6.26 2.38
CA GLY A 31 9.34 6.59 1.01
C GLY A 31 8.56 7.89 0.89
N ASP A 32 8.91 8.74 -0.08
CA ASP A 32 8.36 10.07 -0.25
C ASP A 32 7.55 10.26 -1.55
N LEU A 33 7.01 11.48 -1.70
CA LEU A 33 6.22 11.89 -2.85
C LEU A 33 7.01 11.84 -4.17
N PHE A 34 8.31 12.14 -4.15
CA PHE A 34 9.15 12.14 -5.35
C PHE A 34 9.62 10.74 -5.79
N GLY A 35 9.19 9.69 -5.06
CA GLY A 35 9.62 8.32 -5.35
C GLY A 35 11.02 8.01 -4.82
N SER A 36 11.53 8.80 -3.89
CA SER A 36 12.77 8.48 -3.19
C SER A 36 12.49 7.51 -2.06
N VAL A 37 13.21 6.39 -2.04
CA VAL A 37 13.16 5.39 -0.98
C VAL A 37 14.50 5.38 -0.26
N ARG A 38 14.53 5.81 1.00
CA ARG A 38 15.77 5.93 1.79
C ARG A 38 15.87 4.83 2.82
N GLN A 39 17.03 4.21 2.89
CA GLN A 39 17.41 3.23 3.90
C GLN A 39 18.24 3.87 4.99
N TRP A 40 17.84 3.68 6.23
CA TRP A 40 18.52 4.19 7.43
C TRP A 40 19.01 3.03 8.29
N SER A 41 20.20 3.11 8.85
CA SER A 41 20.66 2.17 9.86
C SER A 41 20.00 2.47 11.20
N ILE A 42 19.49 1.43 11.86
CA ILE A 42 18.97 1.53 13.24
C ILE A 42 20.17 1.41 14.20
N GLY A 43 20.20 2.29 15.20
CA GLY A 43 21.31 2.41 16.14
C GLY A 43 22.21 3.60 15.81
N GLU A 44 22.79 3.66 14.62
CA GLU A 44 23.59 4.82 14.19
C GLU A 44 22.73 5.95 13.62
N TRP A 45 21.52 5.64 13.15
CA TRP A 45 20.56 6.57 12.57
C TRP A 45 21.13 7.38 11.40
N LYS A 46 21.89 6.68 10.54
CA LYS A 46 22.50 7.26 9.33
C LYS A 46 21.83 6.73 8.08
N GLU A 47 21.78 7.54 7.04
CA GLU A 47 21.43 7.09 5.70
C GLU A 47 22.47 6.08 5.20
N VAL A 48 22.01 4.94 4.73
CA VAL A 48 22.84 3.87 4.15
C VAL A 48 22.88 3.99 2.64
N ARG A 49 21.70 4.15 2.03
CA ARG A 49 21.54 4.31 0.57
C ARG A 49 20.16 4.82 0.23
N GLN A 50 20.00 5.19 -1.04
CA GLN A 50 18.75 5.56 -1.65
C GLN A 50 18.42 4.59 -2.78
N LEU A 51 17.14 4.19 -2.89
CA LEU A 51 16.59 3.41 -3.98
C LEU A 51 15.70 4.32 -4.82
N ASP A 52 15.69 4.12 -6.12
CA ASP A 52 14.95 4.95 -7.07
C ASP A 52 13.59 4.30 -7.42
N ALA A 53 12.52 4.90 -6.94
CA ALA A 53 11.15 4.57 -7.29
C ALA A 53 10.44 5.75 -8.00
N LYS A 54 11.18 6.62 -8.69
CA LYS A 54 10.64 7.80 -9.40
C LYS A 54 9.57 7.46 -10.43
N LEU A 55 9.52 6.22 -10.90
CA LEU A 55 8.44 5.74 -11.75
C LEU A 55 7.05 5.97 -11.12
N LEU A 56 6.98 6.00 -9.79
CA LEU A 56 5.74 6.21 -9.04
C LEU A 56 5.36 7.68 -8.86
N HIS A 57 6.21 8.60 -9.29
CA HIS A 57 5.96 10.04 -9.26
C HIS A 57 5.52 10.55 -10.62
N THR A 58 4.59 11.50 -10.64
CA THR A 58 4.17 12.19 -11.87
C THR A 58 4.10 13.68 -11.66
N ARG A 59 4.80 14.41 -12.54
CA ARG A 59 4.67 15.86 -12.71
C ARG A 59 4.36 16.18 -14.16
N LYS A 60 3.38 17.02 -14.40
CA LYS A 60 3.04 17.56 -15.74
C LYS A 60 2.85 19.06 -15.65
N GLU A 61 3.07 19.75 -16.76
CA GLU A 61 2.97 21.22 -16.82
C GLU A 61 1.60 21.74 -16.40
N ASN A 62 0.54 21.01 -16.73
CA ASN A 62 -0.82 21.36 -16.37
C ASN A 62 -1.25 20.92 -14.97
N PHE A 63 -0.36 20.28 -14.22
CA PHE A 63 -0.62 19.89 -12.83
C PHE A 63 -0.17 21.02 -11.89
N ILE A 64 -1.04 21.38 -10.95
CA ILE A 64 -0.73 22.36 -9.91
C ILE A 64 0.09 21.75 -8.76
N ALA A 65 0.22 20.43 -8.70
CA ALA A 65 0.94 19.71 -7.67
C ALA A 65 1.61 18.45 -8.23
N ASP A 66 2.61 17.97 -7.53
CA ASP A 66 3.20 16.66 -7.73
C ASP A 66 2.25 15.55 -7.25
N VAL A 67 2.23 14.41 -7.94
CA VAL A 67 1.24 13.35 -7.73
C VAL A 67 1.93 11.99 -7.67
N GLY A 68 1.38 11.08 -6.86
CA GLY A 68 1.87 9.71 -6.73
C GLY A 68 2.76 9.52 -5.51
N GLY A 69 3.99 9.11 -5.74
CA GLY A 69 4.99 8.81 -4.72
C GLY A 69 4.87 7.41 -4.11
N VAL A 70 5.71 7.16 -3.14
CA VAL A 70 5.79 5.88 -2.42
C VAL A 70 4.74 5.84 -1.32
N ARG A 71 3.60 5.24 -1.61
CA ARG A 71 2.43 5.21 -0.71
C ARG A 71 2.49 4.07 0.29
N SER A 72 3.17 3.00 -0.04
CA SER A 72 3.29 1.84 0.84
C SER A 72 4.61 1.11 0.64
N LEU A 73 5.10 0.50 1.71
CA LEU A 73 6.34 -0.26 1.78
C LEU A 73 6.09 -1.55 2.54
N ALA A 74 6.59 -2.67 2.02
CA ALA A 74 6.53 -3.96 2.72
C ALA A 74 7.77 -4.80 2.43
N PHE A 75 8.37 -5.38 3.46
CA PHE A 75 9.42 -6.39 3.31
C PHE A 75 8.84 -7.79 3.20
N SER A 76 9.48 -8.65 2.41
CA SER A 76 9.29 -10.09 2.51
C SER A 76 9.79 -10.59 3.87
N SER A 77 9.21 -11.67 4.39
CA SER A 77 9.55 -12.23 5.71
C SER A 77 11.02 -12.65 5.82
N ASP A 78 11.62 -13.09 4.71
CA ASP A 78 13.04 -13.45 4.63
C ASP A 78 13.97 -12.24 4.44
N GLY A 79 13.42 -11.04 4.34
CA GLY A 79 14.17 -9.78 4.17
C GLY A 79 14.88 -9.62 2.84
N LYS A 80 14.62 -10.48 1.83
CA LYS A 80 15.31 -10.39 0.53
C LYS A 80 14.67 -9.43 -0.45
N LEU A 81 13.38 -9.14 -0.28
CA LEU A 81 12.61 -8.28 -1.17
C LEU A 81 11.98 -7.12 -0.42
N LEU A 82 11.93 -5.97 -1.08
CA LEU A 82 11.15 -4.81 -0.66
C LEU A 82 10.12 -4.49 -1.75
N ALA A 83 8.84 -4.54 -1.40
CA ALA A 83 7.76 -4.07 -2.24
C ALA A 83 7.50 -2.59 -1.97
N VAL A 84 7.43 -1.81 -3.04
CA VAL A 84 7.24 -0.35 -3.03
C VAL A 84 6.02 -0.01 -3.85
N GLY A 85 4.94 0.38 -3.20
CA GLY A 85 3.64 0.62 -3.80
C GLY A 85 3.33 2.10 -4.02
N GLY A 86 2.65 2.35 -5.12
CA GLY A 86 2.17 3.66 -5.52
C GLY A 86 1.37 3.59 -6.81
N MET A 87 1.52 4.58 -7.66
CA MET A 87 0.95 4.58 -9.01
C MET A 87 1.88 5.30 -9.97
N LYS A 88 1.76 4.97 -11.25
CA LYS A 88 2.43 5.70 -12.33
C LYS A 88 1.44 6.35 -13.29
N GLU A 89 1.93 7.23 -14.15
CA GLU A 89 1.16 7.84 -15.24
C GLU A 89 -0.14 8.53 -14.75
N ALA A 90 -0.05 9.32 -13.69
CA ALA A 90 -1.21 10.06 -13.22
C ALA A 90 -1.84 10.89 -14.34
N LYS A 91 -3.17 10.86 -14.42
CA LYS A 91 -3.96 11.55 -15.44
C LYS A 91 -4.41 12.93 -14.98
N SER A 92 -4.50 13.13 -13.67
CA SER A 92 -4.92 14.36 -13.03
C SER A 92 -4.31 14.47 -11.63
N ASN A 93 -4.14 15.70 -11.16
CA ASN A 93 -3.80 15.98 -9.77
C ASN A 93 -5.04 16.10 -8.86
N ALA A 94 -6.24 16.09 -9.44
CA ALA A 94 -7.50 15.95 -8.70
C ALA A 94 -7.87 14.47 -8.63
N PHE A 95 -8.16 13.97 -7.42
CA PHE A 95 -8.49 12.56 -7.13
C PHE A 95 -7.42 11.52 -7.54
N CYS A 96 -6.29 11.97 -8.02
CA CYS A 96 -5.10 11.18 -8.35
C CYS A 96 -5.37 9.87 -9.12
N PRO A 97 -6.11 9.89 -10.25
CA PRO A 97 -6.26 8.71 -11.08
C PRO A 97 -4.94 8.39 -11.79
N GLY A 98 -4.54 7.14 -11.79
CA GLY A 98 -3.30 6.67 -12.39
C GLY A 98 -3.23 5.16 -12.42
N LYS A 99 -2.16 4.58 -12.95
CA LYS A 99 -1.97 3.13 -13.01
C LYS A 99 -1.39 2.62 -11.69
N PRO A 100 -2.16 1.83 -10.90
CA PRO A 100 -1.64 1.17 -9.72
C PRO A 100 -0.39 0.36 -10.05
N THR A 101 0.69 0.56 -9.31
CA THR A 101 1.99 -0.05 -9.61
C THR A 101 2.72 -0.41 -8.33
N VAL A 102 3.34 -1.58 -8.31
CA VAL A 102 4.26 -2.01 -7.26
C VAL A 102 5.61 -2.34 -7.90
N LEU A 103 6.68 -1.78 -7.36
CA LEU A 103 8.04 -2.14 -7.70
C LEU A 103 8.57 -3.14 -6.67
N ILE A 104 9.09 -4.26 -7.13
CA ILE A 104 9.75 -5.25 -6.29
C ILE A 104 11.26 -5.06 -6.40
N PHE A 105 11.86 -4.61 -5.33
CA PHE A 105 13.32 -4.46 -5.23
C PHE A 105 13.96 -5.72 -4.64
N ASP A 106 15.05 -6.13 -5.22
CA ASP A 106 16.01 -7.00 -4.55
C ASP A 106 16.71 -6.18 -3.47
N TRP A 107 16.54 -6.58 -2.21
CA TRP A 107 17.03 -5.79 -1.08
C TRP A 107 18.55 -5.69 -1.01
N VAL A 108 19.27 -6.73 -1.41
CA VAL A 108 20.74 -6.75 -1.37
C VAL A 108 21.33 -5.81 -2.41
N THR A 109 20.86 -5.93 -3.66
CA THR A 109 21.41 -5.16 -4.78
C THR A 109 20.80 -3.77 -4.91
N GLY A 110 19.62 -3.53 -4.34
CA GLY A 110 18.86 -2.29 -4.48
C GLY A 110 18.27 -2.09 -5.88
N LYS A 111 18.23 -3.13 -6.71
CA LYS A 111 17.69 -3.06 -8.08
C LYS A 111 16.24 -3.54 -8.14
N VAL A 112 15.44 -2.93 -9.00
CA VAL A 112 14.11 -3.42 -9.33
C VAL A 112 14.22 -4.75 -10.05
N LYS A 113 13.57 -5.78 -9.50
CA LYS A 113 13.44 -7.12 -10.12
C LYS A 113 12.21 -7.22 -11.00
N ASN A 114 11.09 -6.72 -10.48
CA ASN A 114 9.80 -6.82 -11.15
C ASN A 114 8.98 -5.56 -10.93
N GLU A 115 8.10 -5.30 -11.88
CA GLU A 115 7.01 -4.35 -11.79
C GLU A 115 5.69 -5.12 -11.83
N LEU A 116 4.86 -4.94 -10.81
CA LEU A 116 3.55 -5.56 -10.71
C LEU A 116 2.47 -4.50 -10.94
N GLY A 117 1.41 -4.93 -11.61
CA GLY A 117 0.25 -4.08 -11.87
C GLY A 117 -1.04 -4.85 -11.70
N ILE A 118 -2.15 -4.22 -12.08
CA ILE A 118 -3.47 -4.86 -12.13
C ILE A 118 -4.02 -4.80 -13.56
N LYS A 119 -4.77 -5.83 -13.94
CA LYS A 119 -5.54 -5.84 -15.18
C LYS A 119 -6.90 -5.23 -14.91
N GLY A 120 -7.21 -4.12 -15.53
CA GLY A 120 -8.56 -3.57 -15.42
C GLY A 120 -8.63 -2.07 -15.36
N LYS A 121 -9.74 -1.58 -14.81
CA LYS A 121 -10.08 -0.16 -14.74
C LYS A 121 -9.81 0.45 -13.37
N SER A 122 -9.19 -0.28 -12.46
CA SER A 122 -8.83 0.28 -11.16
C SER A 122 -7.78 1.37 -11.34
N ASP A 123 -7.97 2.44 -10.64
CA ASP A 123 -7.15 3.62 -10.67
C ASP A 123 -6.58 3.91 -9.28
N GLY A 124 -5.58 4.79 -9.22
CA GLY A 124 -5.03 5.27 -7.97
C GLY A 124 -3.84 4.46 -7.45
N PRO A 125 -3.27 4.88 -6.32
CA PRO A 125 -2.09 4.23 -5.77
C PRO A 125 -2.42 2.94 -5.01
N PHE A 126 -1.41 2.06 -4.89
CA PHE A 126 -1.41 1.05 -3.84
C PHE A 126 -1.10 1.72 -2.51
N ASN A 127 -2.11 1.89 -1.67
CA ASN A 127 -2.00 2.54 -0.37
C ASN A 127 -1.51 1.59 0.73
N ALA A 128 -1.70 0.29 0.54
CA ALA A 128 -1.24 -0.71 1.49
C ALA A 128 -0.70 -1.95 0.78
N LEU A 129 0.37 -2.49 1.31
CA LEU A 129 1.03 -3.71 0.87
C LEU A 129 1.35 -4.59 2.08
N ARG A 130 1.19 -5.91 1.94
CA ARG A 130 1.64 -6.90 2.92
C ARG A 130 2.15 -8.15 2.22
N PHE A 131 3.33 -8.59 2.58
CA PHE A 131 3.77 -9.94 2.23
C PHE A 131 3.05 -10.95 3.12
N LEU A 132 2.52 -11.98 2.48
CA LEU A 132 1.96 -13.16 3.12
C LEU A 132 3.02 -14.26 3.15
N GLU A 133 2.68 -15.40 3.74
CA GLU A 133 3.50 -16.60 3.64
C GLU A 133 3.66 -17.02 2.16
N ASP A 134 4.67 -17.81 1.87
CA ASP A 134 4.98 -18.34 0.54
C ASP A 134 5.32 -17.29 -0.53
N GLY A 135 5.71 -16.08 -0.12
CA GLY A 135 6.12 -15.01 -1.03
C GLY A 135 4.99 -14.38 -1.82
N ILE A 136 3.75 -14.59 -1.42
CA ILE A 136 2.58 -13.89 -1.97
C ILE A 136 2.57 -12.45 -1.41
N LEU A 137 2.35 -11.50 -2.29
CA LEU A 137 2.13 -10.10 -1.94
C LEU A 137 0.64 -9.77 -2.07
N ALA A 138 0.04 -9.20 -1.04
CA ALA A 138 -1.27 -8.58 -1.08
C ALA A 138 -1.13 -7.07 -1.19
N GLY A 139 -1.92 -6.43 -2.05
CA GLY A 139 -1.94 -4.99 -2.22
C GLY A 139 -3.36 -4.47 -2.38
N HIS A 140 -3.61 -3.29 -1.82
CA HIS A 140 -4.91 -2.64 -1.86
C HIS A 140 -4.83 -1.28 -2.52
N THR A 141 -5.68 -1.04 -3.53
CA THR A 141 -5.84 0.25 -4.18
C THR A 141 -7.07 0.96 -3.65
N GLU A 142 -6.98 2.26 -3.48
CA GLU A 142 -8.12 3.09 -3.15
C GLU A 142 -7.99 4.45 -3.82
N ILE A 143 -9.06 4.87 -4.43
CA ILE A 143 -9.25 6.24 -4.91
C ILE A 143 -10.71 6.62 -4.69
N LEU A 144 -10.93 7.87 -4.34
CA LEU A 144 -12.25 8.42 -4.13
C LEU A 144 -13.16 8.18 -5.34
N HIS A 145 -14.30 7.51 -5.13
CA HIS A 145 -15.33 7.23 -6.14
C HIS A 145 -14.95 6.26 -7.28
N SER A 146 -13.88 5.52 -7.14
CA SER A 146 -13.42 4.56 -8.14
C SER A 146 -13.46 3.12 -7.60
N ALA A 147 -13.33 2.17 -8.49
CA ALA A 147 -13.25 0.77 -8.12
C ALA A 147 -11.95 0.48 -7.40
N SER A 148 -12.04 0.20 -6.13
CA SER A 148 -10.93 -0.31 -5.32
C SER A 148 -10.76 -1.81 -5.53
N GLU A 149 -9.53 -2.28 -5.34
CA GLU A 149 -9.19 -3.67 -5.59
C GLU A 149 -8.18 -4.17 -4.56
N LEU A 150 -8.48 -5.31 -3.94
CA LEU A 150 -7.53 -6.09 -3.16
C LEU A 150 -6.97 -7.17 -4.06
N THR A 151 -5.68 -7.12 -4.32
CA THR A 151 -5.02 -7.93 -5.34
C THR A 151 -3.88 -8.72 -4.75
N PHE A 152 -3.66 -9.93 -5.26
CA PHE A 152 -2.64 -10.86 -4.79
C PHE A 152 -1.73 -11.27 -5.94
N TRP A 153 -0.40 -11.31 -5.70
CA TRP A 153 0.61 -11.74 -6.68
C TRP A 153 1.57 -12.76 -6.10
N LYS A 154 2.08 -13.60 -6.98
CA LYS A 154 3.42 -14.15 -6.84
C LYS A 154 4.38 -13.11 -7.37
N VAL A 155 5.36 -12.69 -6.57
CA VAL A 155 6.20 -11.52 -6.89
C VAL A 155 7.16 -11.70 -8.07
N ASP A 156 7.30 -12.92 -8.58
CA ASP A 156 8.05 -13.27 -9.78
C ASP A 156 7.20 -13.18 -11.07
N GLN A 157 5.89 -12.90 -10.95
CA GLN A 157 4.95 -12.77 -12.05
C GLN A 157 4.31 -11.38 -12.05
N PRO A 158 4.29 -10.66 -13.19
CA PRO A 158 3.74 -9.30 -13.25
C PRO A 158 2.21 -9.28 -13.07
N GLU A 159 1.56 -10.40 -13.37
CA GLU A 159 0.11 -10.53 -13.37
C GLU A 159 -0.43 -11.02 -12.02
N PRO A 160 -1.55 -10.48 -11.53
CA PRO A 160 -2.16 -10.96 -10.32
C PRO A 160 -2.65 -12.42 -10.46
N ILE A 161 -2.49 -13.17 -9.37
CA ILE A 161 -3.05 -14.53 -9.25
C ILE A 161 -4.50 -14.50 -8.79
N HIS A 162 -4.90 -13.43 -8.08
CA HIS A 162 -6.26 -13.25 -7.60
C HIS A 162 -6.55 -11.76 -7.35
N SER A 163 -7.83 -11.37 -7.50
CA SER A 163 -8.29 -10.01 -7.19
C SER A 163 -9.72 -10.02 -6.69
N LEU A 164 -9.96 -9.21 -5.67
CA LEU A 164 -11.28 -8.92 -5.12
C LEU A 164 -11.64 -7.47 -5.40
N LYS A 165 -12.63 -7.27 -6.28
CA LYS A 165 -13.12 -5.95 -6.66
C LYS A 165 -14.05 -5.37 -5.60
N ASN A 166 -14.18 -4.04 -5.61
CA ASN A 166 -15.05 -3.30 -4.67
C ASN A 166 -14.69 -3.56 -3.19
N SER A 167 -13.42 -3.81 -2.95
CA SER A 167 -12.86 -3.93 -1.61
C SER A 167 -12.29 -2.57 -1.21
N SER A 168 -13.15 -1.65 -0.77
CA SER A 168 -12.72 -0.32 -0.34
C SER A 168 -11.96 -0.38 0.98
N GLY A 169 -10.83 0.31 1.07
CA GLY A 169 -10.02 0.36 2.28
C GLY A 169 -8.70 1.10 2.08
N TYR A 170 -8.12 1.60 3.16
CA TYR A 170 -6.90 2.40 3.12
C TYR A 170 -5.69 1.68 3.70
N ASP A 171 -5.89 0.55 4.34
CA ASP A 171 -4.82 -0.21 4.99
C ASP A 171 -5.07 -1.71 4.92
N LEU A 172 -4.02 -2.48 5.14
CA LEU A 172 -4.04 -3.93 5.28
C LEU A 172 -3.28 -4.31 6.55
N SER A 173 -3.87 -5.20 7.35
CA SER A 173 -3.17 -5.80 8.48
C SER A 173 -3.28 -7.31 8.40
N LEU A 174 -2.13 -7.99 8.54
CA LEU A 174 -2.08 -9.44 8.59
C LEU A 174 -2.19 -9.88 10.06
N HIS A 175 -3.10 -10.80 10.32
CA HIS A 175 -3.22 -11.38 11.65
C HIS A 175 -1.92 -12.16 12.00
N PRO A 176 -1.48 -12.19 13.26
CA PRO A 176 -0.21 -12.86 13.65
C PRO A 176 -0.12 -14.34 13.31
N ASP A 177 -1.27 -15.03 13.10
CA ASP A 177 -1.30 -16.42 12.65
C ASP A 177 -1.09 -16.59 11.14
N ASN A 178 -0.95 -15.47 10.39
CA ASN A 178 -0.81 -15.40 8.95
C ASN A 178 -1.99 -16.02 8.15
N ARG A 179 -3.13 -16.24 8.79
CA ARG A 179 -4.31 -16.88 8.16
C ARG A 179 -5.43 -15.91 7.80
N GLN A 180 -5.37 -14.70 8.31
CA GLN A 180 -6.42 -13.71 8.10
C GLN A 180 -5.82 -12.38 7.70
N LEU A 181 -6.42 -11.76 6.69
CA LEU A 181 -6.12 -10.41 6.26
C LEU A 181 -7.28 -9.50 6.67
N LEU A 182 -6.94 -8.43 7.38
CA LEU A 182 -7.89 -7.45 7.89
C LEU A 182 -7.83 -6.20 7.03
N VAL A 183 -9.00 -5.74 6.57
CA VAL A 183 -9.14 -4.57 5.70
C VAL A 183 -10.17 -3.63 6.29
N PRO A 184 -9.78 -2.45 6.80
CA PRO A 184 -10.74 -1.43 7.16
C PRO A 184 -11.41 -0.92 5.89
N SER A 185 -12.72 -1.05 5.82
CA SER A 185 -13.50 -0.74 4.62
C SER A 185 -14.65 0.18 4.96
N TYR A 186 -15.08 0.98 4.00
CA TYR A 186 -16.33 1.71 4.12
C TYR A 186 -17.43 1.04 3.26
N VAL A 187 -18.67 1.16 3.69
CA VAL A 187 -19.82 0.67 2.93
C VAL A 187 -20.26 1.77 1.98
N THR A 188 -20.41 1.41 0.71
CA THR A 188 -20.86 2.32 -0.34
C THR A 188 -22.26 2.87 -0.07
N GLY A 189 -22.40 4.17 -0.08
CA GLY A 189 -23.68 4.86 0.13
C GLY A 189 -23.50 6.34 0.44
N GLY A 190 -22.30 6.73 0.83
CA GLY A 190 -21.92 8.11 1.04
C GLY A 190 -20.68 8.50 0.23
N SER A 191 -20.48 9.78 0.03
CA SER A 191 -19.25 10.29 -0.56
C SER A 191 -18.09 10.11 0.42
N SER A 192 -17.07 9.44 -0.02
CA SER A 192 -15.70 9.37 0.48
C SER A 192 -15.39 10.17 1.75
N GLY A 193 -15.40 9.51 2.87
CA GLY A 193 -14.83 10.00 4.13
C GLY A 193 -15.62 11.08 4.87
N ASN A 194 -16.49 11.82 4.20
CA ASN A 194 -17.16 12.99 4.78
C ASN A 194 -18.66 12.83 5.05
N GLY A 195 -19.18 11.61 4.94
CA GLY A 195 -20.62 11.34 5.02
C GLY A 195 -21.42 11.83 3.80
N GLY A 196 -22.40 11.08 3.37
CA GLY A 196 -23.35 11.51 2.34
C GLY A 196 -24.30 12.55 2.91
N ARG A 197 -24.50 13.66 2.21
CA ARG A 197 -25.57 14.60 2.55
C ARG A 197 -26.87 14.07 1.98
N GLY A 198 -27.80 13.65 2.84
CA GLY A 198 -29.20 13.56 2.48
C GLY A 198 -29.77 14.96 2.16
N LYS A 199 -30.94 14.99 1.55
CA LYS A 199 -31.63 16.26 1.21
C LYS A 199 -32.05 17.04 2.46
N THR A 200 -32.12 16.42 3.62
CA THR A 200 -32.45 17.03 4.92
C THR A 200 -31.49 16.56 5.99
N PRO A 201 -31.29 17.33 7.10
CA PRO A 201 -30.41 16.93 8.18
C PRO A 201 -30.74 15.55 8.78
N GLU A 202 -32.03 15.17 8.80
CA GLU A 202 -32.49 13.90 9.33
C GLU A 202 -32.10 12.71 8.45
N ASN A 203 -31.83 12.96 7.17
CA ASN A 203 -31.39 11.98 6.18
C ASN A 203 -29.88 12.00 5.95
N TYR A 204 -29.12 12.52 6.91
CA TYR A 204 -27.68 12.51 6.86
C TYR A 204 -27.15 11.08 6.99
N LEU A 205 -26.79 10.49 5.85
CA LEU A 205 -26.18 9.18 5.82
C LEU A 205 -24.73 9.30 6.25
N THR A 206 -24.44 8.89 7.46
CA THR A 206 -23.05 8.72 7.90
C THR A 206 -22.42 7.55 7.16
N ASN A 207 -21.19 7.71 6.70
CA ASN A 207 -20.42 6.57 6.19
C ASN A 207 -20.21 5.60 7.34
N THR A 208 -20.75 4.40 7.20
CA THR A 208 -20.45 3.30 8.11
C THR A 208 -19.15 2.65 7.63
N SER A 209 -18.18 2.56 8.53
CA SER A 209 -16.97 1.78 8.32
C SER A 209 -17.16 0.37 8.88
N VAL A 210 -16.63 -0.60 8.19
CA VAL A 210 -16.62 -2.00 8.62
C VAL A 210 -15.20 -2.54 8.56
N LEU A 211 -14.88 -3.44 9.46
CA LEU A 211 -13.66 -4.23 9.37
C LEU A 211 -14.00 -5.53 8.65
N ARG A 212 -13.42 -5.71 7.45
CA ARG A 212 -13.54 -6.96 6.71
C ARG A 212 -12.37 -7.88 7.07
N ILE A 213 -12.70 -9.13 7.33
CA ILE A 213 -11.72 -10.16 7.66
C ILE A 213 -11.81 -11.21 6.57
N PHE A 214 -10.71 -11.38 5.84
CA PHE A 214 -10.59 -12.37 4.77
C PHE A 214 -9.79 -13.56 5.29
N SER A 215 -10.32 -14.78 5.14
CA SER A 215 -9.55 -16.00 5.33
C SER A 215 -8.65 -16.21 4.13
N LEU A 216 -7.37 -16.45 4.36
CA LEU A 216 -6.38 -16.71 3.31
C LEU A 216 -6.31 -18.20 2.93
N PHE A 217 -6.97 -19.05 3.68
CA PHE A 217 -7.00 -20.49 3.46
C PHE A 217 -8.44 -21.01 3.52
N GLU A 218 -8.74 -21.99 2.71
CA GLU A 218 -10.01 -22.70 2.83
C GLU A 218 -10.11 -23.35 4.21
N LYS A 219 -11.25 -23.21 4.87
CA LYS A 219 -11.56 -24.08 6.03
C LYS A 219 -11.52 -25.50 5.51
N PRO A 220 -10.74 -26.42 6.13
CA PRO A 220 -10.90 -27.83 5.83
C PRO A 220 -12.39 -28.17 5.99
N GLU A 221 -13.03 -28.70 4.96
CA GLU A 221 -14.40 -29.17 5.06
C GLU A 221 -14.49 -30.07 6.28
N GLY A 222 -15.28 -29.65 7.27
CA GLY A 222 -15.55 -30.45 8.43
C GLY A 222 -16.12 -31.77 7.94
N LYS A 223 -15.44 -32.88 8.25
CA LYS A 223 -16.05 -34.20 8.12
C LYS A 223 -17.42 -34.09 8.78
N LYS A 224 -18.48 -34.21 7.97
CA LYS A 224 -19.81 -34.48 8.52
C LYS A 224 -19.65 -35.74 9.33
N GLU A 225 -19.61 -35.60 10.66
CA GLU A 225 -19.84 -36.73 11.54
C GLU A 225 -21.24 -37.27 11.22
N GLY A 226 -21.25 -38.46 10.65
CA GLY A 226 -22.45 -39.25 10.36
C GLY A 226 -23.06 -39.87 11.60
#